data_10cb6f6808ba098e2f15a4b0efafa1a0
#
_entry.id   10cb6f6808ba098e2f15a4b0efafa1a0
#
_cell.length_a   1.000
_cell.length_b   1.000
_cell.length_c   1.000
_cell.angle_alpha   90.00
_cell.angle_beta   90.00
_cell.angle_gamma   90.00
#
_symmetry.space_group_name_H-M   'P 1'
#
loop_
_entity.id
_entity.type
_entity.pdbx_description
1 polymer ?
#
loop_
_entity_poly.entity_id
_entity_poly.type
_entity_poly.pdbx_seq_one_letter_code
_entity_poly.pdbx_strand_id
1 'polypeptide(L)'
;MSAADDALISTFGRLVEAQSALGRQLGRSLEQECGLSHSAFEALLRISRSDGGQISMSALAQQVALTSGGITRLLARLITADYVTRVPCATDRRVQYAALTATGKRKLEHASGVHARNLRQVFDGFSKSDLEIFDHLLDKLRGSGLDDGGPND
;
A
#
# COMPACT_ATOMS: atom_id res chain seq x y z
N MET A 1 -15.04 -36.00 -2.44
CA MET A 1 -14.97 -34.51 -2.39
C MET A 1 -13.67 -34.11 -3.04
N SER A 2 -13.70 -33.31 -4.09
CA SER A 2 -12.50 -32.87 -4.79
C SER A 2 -11.77 -31.83 -3.92
N ALA A 3 -10.44 -31.79 -3.99
CA ALA A 3 -9.65 -30.72 -3.33
C ALA A 3 -10.08 -29.31 -3.83
N ALA A 4 -10.61 -29.21 -5.06
CA ALA A 4 -11.14 -27.97 -5.60
C ALA A 4 -12.42 -27.47 -4.88
N ASP A 5 -13.12 -28.35 -4.15
CA ASP A 5 -14.34 -28.02 -3.39
C ASP A 5 -14.03 -27.56 -1.96
N ASP A 6 -12.75 -27.39 -1.60
CA ASP A 6 -12.36 -26.92 -0.28
C ASP A 6 -12.89 -25.50 -0.03
N ALA A 7 -13.56 -25.32 1.10
CA ALA A 7 -14.15 -24.03 1.48
C ALA A 7 -13.11 -22.91 1.63
N LEU A 8 -11.85 -23.27 1.99
CA LEU A 8 -10.77 -22.30 2.09
C LEU A 8 -10.35 -21.77 0.72
N ILE A 9 -10.32 -22.62 -0.32
CA ILE A 9 -10.04 -22.19 -1.69
C ILE A 9 -11.10 -21.18 -2.15
N SER A 10 -12.38 -21.47 -1.89
CA SER A 10 -13.49 -20.56 -2.23
C SER A 10 -13.42 -19.24 -1.41
N THR A 11 -13.04 -19.31 -0.16
CA THR A 11 -12.89 -18.11 0.70
C THR A 11 -11.72 -17.25 0.22
N PHE A 12 -10.59 -17.86 -0.10
CA PHE A 12 -9.44 -17.15 -0.66
C PHE A 12 -9.77 -16.53 -2.03
N GLY A 13 -10.50 -17.24 -2.88
CA GLY A 13 -11.00 -16.70 -4.17
C GLY A 13 -11.80 -15.42 -3.97
N ARG A 14 -12.78 -15.42 -3.04
CA ARG A 14 -13.57 -14.21 -2.70
C ARG A 14 -12.70 -13.05 -2.19
N LEU A 15 -11.67 -13.33 -1.38
CA LEU A 15 -10.73 -12.31 -0.93
C LEU A 15 -9.99 -11.67 -2.10
N VAL A 16 -9.48 -12.48 -3.03
CA VAL A 16 -8.77 -12.00 -4.23
C VAL A 16 -9.69 -11.19 -5.14
N GLU A 17 -10.92 -11.66 -5.36
CA GLU A 17 -11.91 -10.94 -6.17
C GLU A 17 -12.28 -9.60 -5.55
N ALA A 18 -12.57 -9.56 -4.25
CA ALA A 18 -12.90 -8.34 -3.53
C ALA A 18 -11.75 -7.34 -3.57
N GLN A 19 -10.52 -7.78 -3.28
CA GLN A 19 -9.32 -6.95 -3.34
C GLN A 19 -9.11 -6.37 -4.74
N SER A 20 -9.25 -7.19 -5.79
CA SER A 20 -9.07 -6.75 -7.17
C SER A 20 -10.13 -5.73 -7.60
N ALA A 21 -11.40 -5.96 -7.25
CA ALA A 21 -12.50 -5.05 -7.56
C ALA A 21 -12.34 -3.70 -6.86
N LEU A 22 -12.06 -3.73 -5.55
CA LEU A 22 -11.82 -2.52 -4.75
C LEU A 22 -10.59 -1.75 -5.22
N GLY A 23 -9.49 -2.45 -5.51
CA GLY A 23 -8.26 -1.84 -6.01
C GLY A 23 -8.49 -1.08 -7.32
N ARG A 24 -9.26 -1.66 -8.25
CA ARG A 24 -9.64 -0.97 -9.50
C ARG A 24 -10.54 0.24 -9.27
N GLN A 25 -11.56 0.11 -8.41
CA GLN A 25 -12.50 1.19 -8.12
C GLN A 25 -11.80 2.37 -7.43
N LEU A 26 -11.10 2.09 -6.33
CA LEU A 26 -10.40 3.09 -5.52
C LEU A 26 -9.23 3.72 -6.29
N GLY A 27 -8.51 2.92 -7.10
CA GLY A 27 -7.44 3.40 -7.96
C GLY A 27 -7.94 4.39 -9.02
N ARG A 28 -9.08 4.12 -9.66
CA ARG A 28 -9.69 5.07 -10.61
C ARG A 28 -10.08 6.39 -9.95
N SER A 29 -10.65 6.35 -8.75
CA SER A 29 -10.99 7.58 -8.03
C SER A 29 -9.76 8.41 -7.68
N LEU A 30 -8.68 7.77 -7.21
CA LEU A 30 -7.41 8.45 -6.93
C LEU A 30 -6.80 9.09 -8.18
N GLU A 31 -6.86 8.39 -9.31
CA GLU A 31 -6.36 8.93 -10.59
C GLU A 31 -7.18 10.14 -11.06
N GLN A 32 -8.50 10.03 -11.03
CA GLN A 32 -9.41 11.08 -11.51
C GLN A 32 -9.42 12.31 -10.62
N GLU A 33 -9.44 12.15 -9.30
CA GLU A 33 -9.57 13.25 -8.35
C GLU A 33 -8.22 13.81 -7.88
N CYS A 34 -7.17 12.99 -7.89
CA CYS A 34 -5.86 13.36 -7.36
C CYS A 34 -4.72 13.28 -8.39
N GLY A 35 -4.93 12.65 -9.56
CA GLY A 35 -3.85 12.39 -10.52
C GLY A 35 -2.77 11.45 -9.94
N LEU A 36 -3.15 10.56 -9.02
CA LEU A 36 -2.27 9.56 -8.42
C LEU A 36 -2.74 8.15 -8.74
N SER A 37 -1.85 7.30 -9.25
CA SER A 37 -2.13 5.88 -9.31
C SER A 37 -2.23 5.30 -7.88
N HIS A 38 -2.90 4.16 -7.74
CA HIS A 38 -2.98 3.47 -6.45
C HIS A 38 -1.59 3.18 -5.86
N SER A 39 -0.66 2.69 -6.67
CA SER A 39 0.73 2.43 -6.24
C SER A 39 1.48 3.71 -5.82
N ALA A 40 1.20 4.85 -6.46
CA ALA A 40 1.77 6.14 -6.07
C ALA A 40 1.25 6.59 -4.70
N PHE A 41 -0.06 6.48 -4.48
CA PHE A 41 -0.68 6.77 -3.18
C PHE A 41 -0.13 5.86 -2.08
N GLU A 42 -0.04 4.54 -2.33
CA GLU A 42 0.54 3.56 -1.41
C GLU A 42 1.99 3.91 -1.05
N ALA A 43 2.82 4.26 -2.02
CA ALA A 43 4.20 4.66 -1.79
C ALA A 43 4.30 5.90 -0.88
N LEU A 44 3.53 6.95 -1.17
CA LEU A 44 3.49 8.15 -0.33
C LEU A 44 3.02 7.84 1.10
N LEU A 45 2.01 6.98 1.24
CA LEU A 45 1.48 6.57 2.53
C LEU A 45 2.51 5.77 3.34
N ARG A 46 3.24 4.83 2.70
CA ARG A 46 4.30 4.04 3.35
C ARG A 46 5.45 4.92 3.81
N ILE A 47 5.91 5.86 2.98
CA ILE A 47 6.94 6.82 3.36
C ILE A 47 6.50 7.63 4.58
N SER A 48 5.27 8.15 4.57
CA SER A 48 4.71 8.95 5.66
C SER A 48 4.63 8.21 6.99
N ARG A 49 4.34 6.90 6.96
CA ARG A 49 4.17 6.05 8.15
C ARG A 49 5.46 5.41 8.65
N SER A 50 6.56 5.56 7.92
CA SER A 50 7.83 4.99 8.32
C SER A 50 8.50 5.82 9.41
N ASP A 51 9.34 5.18 10.21
CA ASP A 51 10.06 5.81 11.30
C ASP A 51 10.88 7.01 10.81
N GLY A 52 10.74 8.14 11.48
CA GLY A 52 11.38 9.39 11.06
C GLY A 52 10.87 9.97 9.74
N GLY A 53 9.76 9.44 9.18
CA GLY A 53 9.18 9.91 7.91
C GLY A 53 10.01 9.58 6.68
N GLN A 54 10.86 8.56 6.76
CA GLN A 54 11.71 8.12 5.66
C GLN A 54 11.84 6.59 5.63
N ILE A 55 12.01 6.02 4.45
CA ILE A 55 12.14 4.58 4.24
C ILE A 55 13.22 4.29 3.20
N SER A 56 13.99 3.22 3.38
CA SER A 56 14.95 2.81 2.36
C SER A 56 14.24 2.39 1.08
N MET A 57 14.89 2.62 -0.07
CA MET A 57 14.32 2.30 -1.38
C MET A 57 13.99 0.82 -1.52
N SER A 58 14.81 -0.07 -0.93
CA SER A 58 14.59 -1.52 -0.93
C SER A 58 13.40 -1.93 -0.07
N ALA A 59 13.26 -1.37 1.14
CA ALA A 59 12.12 -1.65 2.01
C ALA A 59 10.79 -1.16 1.40
N LEU A 60 10.81 0.01 0.75
CA LEU A 60 9.64 0.53 0.06
C LEU A 60 9.22 -0.38 -1.11
N ALA A 61 10.19 -0.90 -1.87
CA ALA A 61 9.92 -1.84 -2.96
C ALA A 61 9.20 -3.10 -2.48
N GLN A 62 9.63 -3.66 -1.36
CA GLN A 62 8.98 -4.82 -0.75
C GLN A 62 7.56 -4.51 -0.27
N GLN A 63 7.34 -3.36 0.34
CA GLN A 63 6.04 -3.00 0.94
C GLN A 63 4.97 -2.60 -0.09
N VAL A 64 5.36 -2.10 -1.26
CA VAL A 64 4.42 -1.66 -2.31
C VAL A 64 4.10 -2.79 -3.30
N ALA A 65 4.64 -3.99 -3.07
CA ALA A 65 4.40 -5.17 -3.92
C ALA A 65 4.66 -4.93 -5.42
N LEU A 66 5.71 -4.15 -5.72
CA LEU A 66 6.16 -3.89 -7.07
C LEU A 66 7.50 -4.59 -7.34
N THR A 67 7.77 -4.90 -8.60
CA THR A 67 9.10 -5.32 -9.03
C THR A 67 10.13 -4.20 -8.80
N SER A 68 11.42 -4.54 -8.67
CA SER A 68 12.50 -3.56 -8.50
C SER A 68 12.49 -2.48 -9.59
N GLY A 69 12.24 -2.85 -10.85
CA GLY A 69 12.11 -1.90 -11.95
C GLY A 69 10.85 -1.04 -11.87
N GLY A 70 9.75 -1.60 -11.35
CA GLY A 70 8.47 -0.90 -11.13
C GLY A 70 8.59 0.19 -10.08
N ILE A 71 9.21 -0.11 -8.94
CA ILE A 71 9.40 0.88 -7.86
C ILE A 71 10.35 2.00 -8.29
N THR A 72 11.43 1.68 -9.00
CA THR A 72 12.40 2.66 -9.50
C THR A 72 11.71 3.68 -10.41
N ARG A 73 10.88 3.22 -11.36
CA ARG A 73 10.10 4.10 -12.26
C ARG A 73 9.05 4.92 -11.51
N LEU A 74 8.38 4.32 -10.53
CA LEU A 74 7.40 5.02 -9.71
C LEU A 74 8.07 6.15 -8.94
N LEU A 75 9.17 5.87 -8.23
CA LEU A 75 9.92 6.86 -7.45
C LEU A 75 10.50 7.98 -8.32
N ALA A 76 11.02 7.66 -9.50
CA ALA A 76 11.47 8.68 -10.44
C ALA A 76 10.35 9.67 -10.80
N ARG A 77 9.13 9.18 -11.06
CA ARG A 77 7.96 10.03 -11.32
C ARG A 77 7.57 10.88 -10.10
N LEU A 78 7.57 10.29 -8.90
CA LEU A 78 7.22 11.01 -7.67
C LEU A 78 8.26 12.09 -7.33
N ILE A 79 9.54 11.85 -7.62
CA ILE A 79 10.62 12.84 -7.46
C ILE A 79 10.46 13.96 -8.49
N THR A 80 10.21 13.64 -9.76
CA THR A 80 9.97 14.62 -10.82
C THR A 80 8.75 15.51 -10.50
N ALA A 81 7.72 14.95 -9.87
CA ALA A 81 6.53 15.69 -9.43
C ALA A 81 6.74 16.48 -8.12
N ASP A 82 7.95 16.49 -7.58
CA ASP A 82 8.28 17.11 -6.27
C ASP A 82 7.44 16.58 -5.10
N TYR A 83 7.04 15.31 -5.12
CA TYR A 83 6.34 14.69 -3.98
C TYR A 83 7.30 13.96 -3.03
N VAL A 84 8.40 13.45 -3.57
CA VAL A 84 9.40 12.66 -2.86
C VAL A 84 10.78 13.23 -3.11
N THR A 85 11.63 13.22 -2.09
CA THR A 85 13.06 13.52 -2.20
C THR A 85 13.91 12.34 -1.75
N ARG A 86 15.14 12.27 -2.24
CA ARG A 86 16.12 11.28 -1.78
C ARG A 86 16.91 11.84 -0.62
N VAL A 87 17.06 11.03 0.42
CA VAL A 87 17.89 11.36 1.59
C VAL A 87 19.03 10.34 1.65
N PRO A 88 20.30 10.77 1.55
CA PRO A 88 21.42 9.86 1.69
C PRO A 88 21.50 9.34 3.12
N CYS A 89 21.89 8.06 3.28
CA CYS A 89 22.19 7.52 4.60
C CYS A 89 23.48 8.14 5.13
N ALA A 90 23.48 8.59 6.39
CA ALA A 90 24.63 9.22 7.02
C ALA A 90 25.82 8.27 7.21
N THR A 91 25.56 6.96 7.32
CA THR A 91 26.56 5.92 7.64
C THR A 91 26.95 5.05 6.45
N ASP A 92 26.10 4.93 5.42
CA ASP A 92 26.38 4.15 4.22
C ASP A 92 25.85 4.88 2.96
N ARG A 93 26.79 5.40 2.15
CA ARG A 93 26.48 6.13 0.91
C ARG A 93 25.78 5.28 -0.16
N ARG A 94 25.79 3.94 -0.04
CA ARG A 94 25.10 3.03 -0.95
C ARG A 94 23.61 2.93 -0.64
N VAL A 95 23.19 3.32 0.55
CA VAL A 95 21.81 3.30 1.00
C VAL A 95 21.19 4.69 0.80
N GLN A 96 20.05 4.72 0.11
CA GLN A 96 19.24 5.92 -0.07
C GLN A 96 17.86 5.71 0.53
N TYR A 97 17.38 6.75 1.17
CA TYR A 97 16.01 6.81 1.70
C TYR A 97 15.14 7.70 0.81
N ALA A 98 13.85 7.41 0.82
CA ALA A 98 12.82 8.26 0.28
C ALA A 98 12.11 8.99 1.43
N ALA A 99 11.89 10.28 1.28
CA ALA A 99 11.13 11.10 2.22
C ALA A 99 10.13 12.00 1.47
N LEU A 100 9.02 12.36 2.11
CA LEU A 100 8.06 13.29 1.52
C LEU A 100 8.58 14.72 1.58
N THR A 101 8.41 15.46 0.48
CA THR A 101 8.53 16.91 0.46
C THR A 101 7.31 17.56 1.11
N ALA A 102 7.33 18.89 1.32
CA ALA A 102 6.15 19.62 1.75
C ALA A 102 4.99 19.49 0.75
N THR A 103 5.31 19.48 -0.55
CA THR A 103 4.34 19.27 -1.64
C THR A 103 3.77 17.84 -1.59
N GLY A 104 4.62 16.85 -1.36
CA GLY A 104 4.20 15.45 -1.20
C GLY A 104 3.30 15.22 0.00
N LYS A 105 3.57 15.88 1.13
CA LYS A 105 2.72 15.82 2.31
C LYS A 105 1.32 16.38 2.05
N ARG A 106 1.21 17.55 1.41
CA ARG A 106 -0.09 18.13 1.01
C ARG A 106 -0.83 17.24 0.01
N LYS A 107 -0.11 16.66 -0.94
CA LYS A 107 -0.67 15.73 -1.94
C LYS A 107 -1.24 14.48 -1.27
N LEU A 108 -0.49 13.88 -0.34
CA LEU A 108 -0.93 12.72 0.43
C LEU A 108 -2.15 13.03 1.28
N GLU A 109 -2.18 14.17 1.97
CA GLU A 109 -3.33 14.59 2.79
C GLU A 109 -4.61 14.69 1.96
N HIS A 110 -4.54 15.37 0.81
CA HIS A 110 -5.66 15.47 -0.11
C HIS A 110 -6.12 14.09 -0.60
N ALA A 111 -5.19 13.24 -1.08
CA ALA A 111 -5.49 11.91 -1.58
C ALA A 111 -6.04 10.99 -0.48
N SER A 112 -5.55 11.12 0.75
CA SER A 112 -6.07 10.39 1.92
C SER A 112 -7.50 10.75 2.23
N GLY A 113 -7.86 12.04 2.12
CA GLY A 113 -9.25 12.51 2.28
C GLY A 113 -10.19 11.90 1.23
N VAL A 114 -9.78 11.90 -0.03
CA VAL A 114 -10.52 11.27 -1.14
C VAL A 114 -10.66 9.76 -0.89
N HIS A 115 -9.57 9.10 -0.58
CA HIS A 115 -9.55 7.65 -0.35
C HIS A 115 -10.43 7.24 0.83
N ALA A 116 -10.33 7.96 1.97
CA ALA A 116 -11.15 7.70 3.14
C ALA A 116 -12.66 7.89 2.87
N ARG A 117 -13.03 8.92 2.09
CA ARG A 117 -14.42 9.12 1.66
C ARG A 117 -14.94 7.94 0.84
N ASN A 118 -14.15 7.48 -0.12
CA ASN A 118 -14.52 6.36 -0.99
C ASN A 118 -14.59 5.04 -0.21
N LEU A 119 -13.70 4.82 0.75
CA LEU A 119 -13.77 3.66 1.64
C LEU A 119 -15.04 3.67 2.49
N ARG A 120 -15.46 4.83 3.03
CA ARG A 120 -16.74 4.90 3.76
C ARG A 120 -17.93 4.51 2.90
N GLN A 121 -17.94 4.87 1.61
CA GLN A 121 -18.99 4.43 0.68
C GLN A 121 -18.95 2.92 0.45
N VAL A 122 -17.77 2.33 0.30
CA VAL A 122 -17.61 0.88 0.14
C VAL A 122 -18.14 0.12 1.35
N PHE A 123 -17.90 0.63 2.55
CA PHE A 123 -18.27 -0.01 3.81
C PHE A 123 -19.59 0.50 4.40
N ASP A 124 -20.41 1.26 3.66
CA ASP A 124 -21.66 1.86 4.15
C ASP A 124 -22.68 0.82 4.65
N GLY A 125 -22.69 -0.39 4.06
CA GLY A 125 -23.53 -1.50 4.49
C GLY A 125 -23.01 -2.32 5.68
N PHE A 126 -21.85 -1.97 6.25
CA PHE A 126 -21.23 -2.71 7.34
C PHE A 126 -21.53 -2.04 8.68
N SER A 127 -21.97 -2.82 9.67
CA SER A 127 -22.06 -2.34 11.04
C SER A 127 -20.67 -2.13 11.64
N LYS A 128 -20.60 -1.38 12.74
CA LYS A 128 -19.34 -1.21 13.49
C LYS A 128 -18.76 -2.56 13.90
N SER A 129 -19.60 -3.49 14.36
CA SER A 129 -19.19 -4.83 14.74
C SER A 129 -18.61 -5.62 13.57
N ASP A 130 -19.20 -5.51 12.37
CA ASP A 130 -18.68 -6.17 11.17
C ASP A 130 -17.27 -5.66 10.84
N LEU A 131 -17.05 -4.35 10.94
CA LEU A 131 -15.73 -3.75 10.67
C LEU A 131 -14.69 -4.18 11.70
N GLU A 132 -15.05 -4.23 12.99
CA GLU A 132 -14.16 -4.71 14.06
C GLU A 132 -13.78 -6.19 13.85
N ILE A 133 -14.74 -7.04 13.49
CA ILE A 133 -14.48 -8.45 13.17
C ILE A 133 -13.60 -8.57 11.93
N PHE A 134 -13.90 -7.80 10.88
CA PHE A 134 -13.14 -7.81 9.63
C PHE A 134 -11.69 -7.40 9.85
N ASP A 135 -11.45 -6.32 10.59
CA ASP A 135 -10.11 -5.84 10.94
C ASP A 135 -9.32 -6.90 11.73
N HIS A 136 -9.95 -7.48 12.75
CA HIS A 136 -9.34 -8.57 13.53
C HIS A 136 -8.98 -9.79 12.66
N LEU A 137 -9.86 -10.20 11.74
CA LEU A 137 -9.59 -11.33 10.86
C LEU A 137 -8.46 -11.05 9.87
N LEU A 138 -8.36 -9.82 9.36
CA LEU A 138 -7.26 -9.40 8.52
C LEU A 138 -5.92 -9.39 9.28
N ASP A 139 -5.92 -8.92 10.52
CA ASP A 139 -4.73 -8.97 11.37
C ASP A 139 -4.29 -10.41 11.65
N LYS A 140 -5.25 -11.29 11.96
CA LYS A 140 -4.98 -12.71 12.15
C LYS A 140 -4.41 -13.36 10.89
N LEU A 141 -4.97 -13.06 9.72
CA LEU A 141 -4.49 -13.57 8.44
C LEU A 141 -3.06 -13.07 8.14
N ARG A 142 -2.78 -11.81 8.40
CA ARG A 142 -1.44 -11.21 8.23
C ARG A 142 -0.40 -11.82 9.17
N GLY A 143 -0.79 -12.16 10.41
CA GLY A 143 0.09 -12.78 11.42
C GLY A 143 0.26 -14.29 11.27
N SER A 144 -0.58 -14.99 10.50
CA SER A 144 -0.58 -16.45 10.42
C SER A 144 0.40 -17.04 9.40
N GLY A 145 1.61 -16.47 9.25
CA GLY A 145 2.71 -17.16 8.58
C GLY A 145 2.92 -16.81 7.11
N LEU A 146 2.71 -15.54 6.76
CA LEU A 146 3.41 -14.96 5.62
C LEU A 146 4.82 -14.48 6.07
N ASP A 147 5.45 -15.19 6.98
CA ASP A 147 6.90 -15.13 7.13
C ASP A 147 7.45 -15.59 5.78
N ASP A 148 7.86 -14.64 4.97
CA ASP A 148 8.71 -14.90 3.82
C ASP A 148 9.92 -15.65 4.36
N GLY A 149 9.94 -16.98 4.12
CA GLY A 149 11.09 -17.82 4.38
C GLY A 149 12.28 -17.32 3.58
N GLY A 150 12.83 -16.19 3.99
CA GLY A 150 14.17 -15.79 3.61
C GLY A 150 15.14 -16.81 4.20
N PRO A 151 16.08 -17.39 3.44
CA PRO A 151 17.05 -18.30 3.99
C PRO A 151 17.80 -17.58 5.11
N ASN A 152 17.73 -18.15 6.33
CA ASN A 152 18.76 -17.93 7.34
C ASN A 152 20.08 -18.46 6.77
N ASP A 153 20.96 -17.54 6.36
CA ASP A 153 22.42 -17.72 6.34
C ASP A 153 23.13 -16.38 6.57
#